data_501a322d6a452a6759365acb61ca2c20
#
_entry.id   501a322d6a452a6759365acb61ca2c20
#
_cell.length_a   1.000
_cell.length_b   1.000
_cell.length_c   1.000
_cell.angle_alpha   90.00
_cell.angle_beta   90.00
_cell.angle_gamma   90.00
#
_symmetry.space_group_name_H-M   'P 1'
#
loop_
_entity.id
_entity.type
_entity.pdbx_description
1 polymer ?
#
loop_
_entity_poly.entity_id
_entity_poly.type
_entity_poly.pdbx_seq_one_letter_code
_entity_poly.pdbx_strand_id
1 'polypeptide(L)'
;RSHCTHCKKQISLINLIPLIGFIKQRGKCKNCDEPISLMYPFNELLHLVVGIHVIYFFGISLMSIIIYTIFFVLYVLFILDLKHFYLPIGLNIFLGVLGITTNSIFDVFINDIDILNLGSASLSILGYSAGFLSLWTVNFIYRLITKKDGIGGGDFILFAGLGSIAGPLALAPILFLGSLSALLIVITNLKKYSNEVPLGSGLILGFIFYVLLKYFELLVNIVVI
;
A
#
# COMPACT_ATOMS: atom_id res chain seq x y z
N ARG A 1 17.68 21.72 6.25
CA ARG A 1 17.08 21.56 7.58
C ARG A 1 15.58 21.87 7.52
N SER A 2 14.78 21.19 8.33
CA SER A 2 13.33 21.37 8.36
C SER A 2 12.95 22.81 8.74
N HIS A 3 12.03 23.40 7.98
CA HIS A 3 11.57 24.77 8.17
C HIS A 3 10.04 24.85 8.01
N CYS A 4 9.45 25.87 8.59
CA CYS A 4 8.00 26.14 8.40
C CYS A 4 7.74 26.49 6.94
N THR A 5 6.72 25.90 6.34
CA THR A 5 6.35 26.15 4.94
C THR A 5 5.90 27.57 4.69
N HIS A 6 5.34 28.23 5.70
CA HIS A 6 4.83 29.62 5.63
C HIS A 6 5.91 30.66 5.93
N CYS A 7 6.47 30.69 7.14
CA CYS A 7 7.43 31.73 7.54
C CYS A 7 8.90 31.40 7.22
N LYS A 8 9.20 30.23 6.66
CA LYS A 8 10.54 29.73 6.30
C LYS A 8 11.56 29.65 7.45
N LYS A 9 11.16 29.98 8.68
CA LYS A 9 12.04 29.85 9.85
C LYS A 9 12.31 28.39 10.16
N GLN A 10 13.53 28.11 10.59
CA GLN A 10 13.97 26.76 10.94
C GLN A 10 13.25 26.25 12.19
N ILE A 11 12.85 24.97 12.14
CA ILE A 11 12.20 24.28 13.26
C ILE A 11 13.30 23.74 14.20
N SER A 12 13.15 23.96 15.51
CA SER A 12 14.06 23.43 16.50
C SER A 12 13.98 21.90 16.59
N LEU A 13 15.08 21.21 16.94
CA LEU A 13 15.15 19.76 17.02
C LEU A 13 14.08 19.15 17.93
N ILE A 14 13.78 19.80 19.05
CA ILE A 14 12.75 19.35 20.00
C ILE A 14 11.35 19.35 19.35
N ASN A 15 11.07 20.31 18.47
CA ASN A 15 9.80 20.41 17.77
C ASN A 15 9.72 19.48 16.55
N LEU A 16 10.80 18.78 16.20
CA LEU A 16 10.84 17.74 15.17
C LEU A 16 10.63 16.33 15.75
N ILE A 17 10.57 16.19 17.08
CA ILE A 17 10.26 14.89 17.70
C ILE A 17 8.83 14.49 17.30
N PRO A 18 8.63 13.31 16.69
CA PRO A 18 7.33 12.87 16.23
C PRO A 18 6.26 12.94 17.32
N LEU A 19 5.07 13.39 16.99
CA LEU A 19 3.91 13.61 17.86
C LEU A 19 4.15 14.64 18.96
N ILE A 20 5.27 14.55 19.69
CA ILE A 20 5.63 15.46 20.80
C ILE A 20 5.78 16.89 20.29
N GLY A 21 6.44 17.08 19.16
CA GLY A 21 6.62 18.39 18.53
C GLY A 21 5.28 19.06 18.21
N PHE A 22 4.33 18.32 17.66
CA PHE A 22 2.99 18.82 17.34
C PHE A 22 2.19 19.19 18.61
N ILE A 23 2.17 18.29 19.61
CA ILE A 23 1.45 18.52 20.88
C ILE A 23 2.02 19.72 21.62
N LYS A 24 3.36 19.82 21.73
CA LYS A 24 4.06 20.92 22.38
C LYS A 24 3.77 22.29 21.73
N GLN A 25 3.63 22.30 20.41
CA GLN A 25 3.30 23.50 19.64
C GLN A 25 1.79 23.75 19.54
N ARG A 26 0.96 22.91 20.17
CA ARG A 26 -0.52 22.99 20.12
C ARG A 26 -1.04 23.05 18.67
N GLY A 27 -0.40 22.35 17.76
CA GLY A 27 -0.77 22.30 16.36
C GLY A 27 -0.48 23.59 15.56
N LYS A 28 0.34 24.51 16.07
CA LYS A 28 0.66 25.79 15.42
C LYS A 28 2.17 26.02 15.34
N CYS A 29 2.60 26.74 14.32
CA CYS A 29 4.00 27.14 14.21
C CYS A 29 4.38 28.11 15.34
N LYS A 30 5.45 27.84 16.08
CA LYS A 30 5.92 28.68 17.18
C LYS A 30 6.32 30.12 16.78
N ASN A 31 6.56 30.36 15.48
CA ASN A 31 7.07 31.66 14.99
C ASN A 31 6.02 32.52 14.29
N CYS A 32 4.99 31.93 13.68
CA CYS A 32 4.00 32.66 12.90
C CYS A 32 2.55 32.24 13.20
N ASP A 33 2.34 31.34 14.19
CA ASP A 33 1.05 30.82 14.63
C ASP A 33 0.23 30.12 13.53
N GLU A 34 0.81 29.92 12.34
CA GLU A 34 0.18 29.19 11.24
C GLU A 34 -0.16 27.75 11.67
N PRO A 35 -1.38 27.25 11.41
CA PRO A 35 -1.77 25.91 11.79
C PRO A 35 -0.95 24.85 11.05
N ILE A 36 -0.48 23.84 11.78
CA ILE A 36 0.20 22.68 11.23
C ILE A 36 -0.85 21.65 10.77
N SER A 37 -0.78 21.18 9.54
CA SER A 37 -1.71 20.19 9.01
C SER A 37 -1.74 18.93 9.88
N LEU A 38 -2.95 18.45 10.22
CA LEU A 38 -3.17 17.21 10.97
C LEU A 38 -2.64 15.96 10.26
N MET A 39 -2.38 16.05 8.95
CA MET A 39 -1.76 14.94 8.20
C MET A 39 -0.36 14.59 8.71
N TYR A 40 0.40 15.55 9.27
CA TYR A 40 1.73 15.27 9.82
C TYR A 40 1.65 14.34 11.03
N PRO A 41 0.99 14.70 12.14
CA PRO A 41 0.89 13.82 13.30
C PRO A 41 0.11 12.53 13.00
N PHE A 42 -0.84 12.55 12.07
CA PHE A 42 -1.53 11.33 11.62
C PHE A 42 -0.57 10.34 10.97
N ASN A 43 0.28 10.79 10.06
CA ASN A 43 1.28 9.94 9.41
C ASN A 43 2.28 9.39 10.43
N GLU A 44 2.75 10.23 11.34
CA GLU A 44 3.67 9.83 12.40
C GLU A 44 3.05 8.75 13.29
N LEU A 45 1.79 8.92 13.69
CA LEU A 45 1.04 7.95 14.49
C LEU A 45 0.81 6.63 13.74
N LEU A 46 0.43 6.71 12.47
CA LEU A 46 0.20 5.54 11.63
C LEU A 46 1.47 4.67 11.52
N HIS A 47 2.60 5.30 11.20
CA HIS A 47 3.88 4.59 11.09
C HIS A 47 4.36 4.02 12.43
N LEU A 48 4.13 4.73 13.53
CA LEU A 48 4.44 4.25 14.88
C LEU A 48 3.60 3.02 15.24
N VAL A 49 2.28 3.08 15.03
CA VAL A 49 1.37 1.98 15.34
C VAL A 49 1.71 0.74 14.52
N VAL A 50 1.92 0.89 13.21
CA VAL A 50 2.29 -0.23 12.34
C VAL A 50 3.67 -0.79 12.73
N GLY A 51 4.65 0.06 13.02
CA GLY A 51 5.98 -0.37 13.44
C GLY A 51 5.94 -1.18 14.75
N ILE A 52 5.19 -0.70 15.76
CA ILE A 52 4.99 -1.44 17.02
C ILE A 52 4.29 -2.77 16.76
N HIS A 53 3.24 -2.79 15.95
CA HIS A 53 2.50 -4.00 15.62
C HIS A 53 3.39 -5.05 14.95
N VAL A 54 4.16 -4.65 13.94
CA VAL A 54 5.10 -5.54 13.25
C VAL A 54 6.15 -6.11 14.21
N ILE A 55 6.73 -5.28 15.10
CA ILE A 55 7.72 -5.74 16.09
C ILE A 55 7.06 -6.67 17.14
N TYR A 56 5.84 -6.39 17.53
CA TYR A 56 5.10 -7.21 18.49
C TYR A 56 4.88 -8.65 17.97
N PHE A 57 4.51 -8.81 16.68
CA PHE A 57 4.23 -10.12 16.09
C PHE A 57 5.48 -10.87 15.60
N PHE A 58 6.45 -10.16 15.04
CA PHE A 58 7.60 -10.76 14.37
C PHE A 58 8.94 -10.54 15.10
N GLY A 59 8.91 -9.86 16.26
CA GLY A 59 10.12 -9.48 16.99
C GLY A 59 11.01 -8.49 16.23
N ILE A 60 12.21 -8.25 16.73
CA ILE A 60 13.25 -7.47 16.03
C ILE A 60 14.00 -8.45 15.10
N SER A 61 13.55 -8.57 13.86
CA SER A 61 14.04 -9.56 12.89
C SER A 61 14.14 -8.95 11.49
N LEU A 62 14.83 -9.65 10.59
CA LEU A 62 14.86 -9.28 9.16
C LEU A 62 13.46 -9.25 8.56
N MET A 63 12.60 -10.19 8.97
CA MET A 63 11.21 -10.25 8.54
C MET A 63 10.43 -8.98 8.90
N SER A 64 10.61 -8.46 10.13
CA SER A 64 9.97 -7.21 10.56
C SER A 64 10.40 -6.01 9.69
N ILE A 65 11.67 -5.96 9.33
CA ILE A 65 12.21 -4.91 8.44
C ILE A 65 11.56 -5.01 7.06
N ILE A 66 11.44 -6.20 6.49
CA ILE A 66 10.87 -6.42 5.17
C ILE A 66 9.38 -6.07 5.17
N ILE A 67 8.61 -6.58 6.14
CA ILE A 67 7.17 -6.30 6.25
C ILE A 67 6.91 -4.80 6.41
N TYR A 68 7.68 -4.12 7.26
CA TYR A 68 7.57 -2.68 7.42
C TYR A 68 7.95 -1.92 6.14
N THR A 69 8.95 -2.42 5.39
CA THR A 69 9.33 -1.84 4.08
C THR A 69 8.20 -2.00 3.05
N ILE A 70 7.54 -3.18 2.99
CA ILE A 70 6.36 -3.40 2.13
C ILE A 70 5.26 -2.40 2.49
N PHE A 71 4.93 -2.27 3.77
CA PHE A 71 3.94 -1.29 4.23
C PHE A 71 4.32 0.14 3.81
N PHE A 72 5.58 0.54 4.01
CA PHE A 72 6.06 1.88 3.66
C PHE A 72 5.95 2.15 2.16
N VAL A 73 6.34 1.19 1.31
CA VAL A 73 6.22 1.31 -0.15
C VAL A 73 4.76 1.43 -0.58
N LEU A 74 3.88 0.58 -0.05
CA LEU A 74 2.44 0.65 -0.31
C LEU A 74 1.84 1.98 0.14
N TYR A 75 2.25 2.49 1.29
CA TYR A 75 1.81 3.79 1.79
C TYR A 75 2.23 4.93 0.86
N VAL A 76 3.49 4.94 0.40
CA VAL A 76 3.98 5.96 -0.54
C VAL A 76 3.22 5.89 -1.86
N LEU A 77 3.04 4.69 -2.43
CA LEU A 77 2.29 4.47 -3.66
C LEU A 77 0.84 4.93 -3.51
N PHE A 78 0.20 4.61 -2.39
CA PHE A 78 -1.17 5.04 -2.07
C PHE A 78 -1.32 6.57 -2.08
N ILE A 79 -0.41 7.28 -1.41
CA ILE A 79 -0.45 8.74 -1.35
C ILE A 79 -0.16 9.39 -2.71
N LEU A 80 0.77 8.83 -3.48
CA LEU A 80 1.11 9.35 -4.81
C LEU A 80 -0.05 9.17 -5.79
N ASP A 81 -0.66 7.99 -5.81
CA ASP A 81 -1.81 7.72 -6.66
C ASP A 81 -3.03 8.57 -6.28
N LEU A 82 -3.35 8.65 -4.98
CA LEU A 82 -4.48 9.43 -4.48
C LEU A 82 -4.38 10.93 -4.76
N LYS A 83 -3.14 11.48 -4.77
CA LYS A 83 -2.90 12.91 -4.99
C LYS A 83 -2.58 13.28 -6.43
N HIS A 84 -1.85 12.44 -7.12
CA HIS A 84 -1.21 12.76 -8.39
C HIS A 84 -1.55 11.79 -9.52
N PHE A 85 -2.33 10.73 -9.26
CA PHE A 85 -2.62 9.65 -10.23
C PHE A 85 -1.34 9.08 -10.84
N TYR A 86 -0.30 8.99 -10.04
CA TYR A 86 1.03 8.61 -10.49
C TYR A 86 1.60 7.47 -9.65
N LEU A 87 1.95 6.38 -10.31
CA LEU A 87 2.57 5.20 -9.72
C LEU A 87 3.98 5.02 -10.29
N PRO A 88 5.04 5.35 -9.54
CA PRO A 88 6.42 5.20 -10.00
C PRO A 88 6.75 3.75 -10.31
N ILE A 89 7.16 3.47 -11.55
CA ILE A 89 7.48 2.12 -12.04
C ILE A 89 8.54 1.45 -11.16
N GLY A 90 9.57 2.20 -10.76
CA GLY A 90 10.65 1.67 -9.92
C GLY A 90 10.17 1.17 -8.55
N LEU A 91 9.24 1.89 -7.89
CA LEU A 91 8.67 1.45 -6.61
C LEU A 91 7.76 0.23 -6.78
N ASN A 92 7.01 0.15 -7.85
CA ASN A 92 6.15 -1.00 -8.15
C ASN A 92 6.98 -2.27 -8.45
N ILE A 93 8.06 -2.15 -9.23
CA ILE A 93 8.99 -3.27 -9.48
C ILE A 93 9.67 -3.67 -8.16
N PHE A 94 10.12 -2.70 -7.36
CA PHE A 94 10.72 -2.98 -6.05
C PHE A 94 9.76 -3.73 -5.14
N LEU A 95 8.46 -3.37 -5.13
CA LEU A 95 7.42 -4.11 -4.40
C LEU A 95 7.32 -5.56 -4.87
N GLY A 96 7.35 -5.79 -6.18
CA GLY A 96 7.33 -7.13 -6.78
C GLY A 96 8.53 -7.98 -6.35
N VAL A 97 9.73 -7.40 -6.38
CA VAL A 97 10.97 -8.06 -5.91
C VAL A 97 10.87 -8.37 -4.41
N LEU A 98 10.39 -7.43 -3.59
CA LEU A 98 10.17 -7.67 -2.16
C LEU A 98 9.20 -8.82 -1.91
N GLY A 99 8.08 -8.90 -2.65
CA GLY A 99 7.12 -10.00 -2.53
C GLY A 99 7.76 -11.36 -2.84
N ILE A 100 8.45 -11.46 -3.98
CA ILE A 100 9.11 -12.71 -4.39
C ILE A 100 10.18 -13.10 -3.37
N THR A 101 11.04 -12.18 -2.93
CA THR A 101 12.11 -12.49 -1.97
C THR A 101 11.55 -12.88 -0.60
N THR A 102 10.51 -12.20 -0.13
CA THR A 102 9.88 -12.50 1.16
C THR A 102 9.30 -13.91 1.18
N ASN A 103 8.54 -14.27 0.14
CA ASN A 103 7.93 -15.59 0.05
C ASN A 103 8.97 -16.70 -0.23
N SER A 104 10.09 -16.39 -0.90
CA SER A 104 11.16 -17.35 -1.11
C SER A 104 11.95 -17.69 0.16
N ILE A 105 11.98 -16.78 1.14
CA ILE A 105 12.78 -16.92 2.36
C ILE A 105 11.92 -17.33 3.56
N PHE A 106 10.70 -16.78 3.68
CA PHE A 106 9.91 -16.86 4.91
C PHE A 106 8.55 -17.54 4.76
N ASP A 107 8.08 -17.82 3.55
CA ASP A 107 6.76 -18.41 3.27
C ASP A 107 5.58 -17.72 3.96
N VAL A 108 5.62 -16.37 4.11
CA VAL A 108 4.74 -15.62 5.00
C VAL A 108 3.33 -15.45 4.47
N PHE A 109 3.19 -15.17 3.17
CA PHE A 109 1.92 -14.71 2.61
C PHE A 109 1.18 -15.75 1.78
N ILE A 110 1.85 -16.84 1.35
CA ILE A 110 1.32 -17.82 0.39
C ILE A 110 1.11 -19.21 1.02
N ASN A 111 1.31 -19.35 2.33
CA ASN A 111 1.35 -20.65 3.03
C ASN A 111 0.10 -21.53 2.88
N ASP A 112 -1.07 -20.97 2.58
CA ASP A 112 -2.30 -21.74 2.72
C ASP A 112 -2.79 -22.40 1.42
N ILE A 113 -2.13 -22.17 0.26
CA ILE A 113 -2.71 -22.59 -1.02
C ILE A 113 -1.63 -23.07 -1.98
N ASP A 114 -0.91 -24.10 -1.59
CA ASP A 114 -0.07 -24.86 -2.55
C ASP A 114 -0.88 -26.00 -3.20
N ILE A 115 -1.94 -25.62 -3.93
CA ILE A 115 -2.76 -26.59 -4.69
C ILE A 115 -1.95 -27.29 -5.77
N LEU A 116 -0.84 -26.67 -6.19
CA LEU A 116 -0.02 -27.17 -7.30
C LEU A 116 1.30 -27.80 -6.85
N ASN A 117 1.59 -27.83 -5.55
CA ASN A 117 2.89 -28.25 -4.99
C ASN A 117 4.10 -27.52 -5.63
N LEU A 118 3.93 -26.25 -5.96
CA LEU A 118 4.94 -25.46 -6.69
C LEU A 118 5.91 -24.71 -5.78
N GLY A 119 5.64 -24.65 -4.49
CA GLY A 119 6.39 -23.86 -3.52
C GLY A 119 6.16 -22.34 -3.64
N SER A 120 6.36 -21.62 -2.54
CA SER A 120 5.98 -20.20 -2.39
C SER A 120 6.68 -19.26 -3.36
N ALA A 121 7.94 -19.53 -3.71
CA ALA A 121 8.67 -18.73 -4.70
C ALA A 121 8.01 -18.80 -6.09
N SER A 122 7.63 -20.00 -6.54
CA SER A 122 6.98 -20.21 -7.84
C SER A 122 5.58 -19.58 -7.86
N LEU A 123 4.82 -19.72 -6.78
CA LEU A 123 3.51 -19.09 -6.63
C LEU A 123 3.61 -17.56 -6.62
N SER A 124 4.65 -17.01 -6.01
CA SER A 124 4.93 -15.57 -6.01
C SER A 124 5.22 -15.04 -7.43
N ILE A 125 6.03 -15.76 -8.21
CA ILE A 125 6.31 -15.42 -9.61
C ILE A 125 5.05 -15.57 -10.48
N LEU A 126 4.27 -16.62 -10.27
CA LEU A 126 2.98 -16.80 -10.96
C LEU A 126 2.01 -15.67 -10.60
N GLY A 127 1.93 -15.27 -9.33
CA GLY A 127 1.12 -14.15 -8.87
C GLY A 127 1.52 -12.83 -9.53
N TYR A 128 2.83 -12.57 -9.61
CA TYR A 128 3.35 -11.40 -10.30
C TYR A 128 2.95 -11.40 -11.79
N SER A 129 3.18 -12.51 -12.48
CA SER A 129 2.88 -12.64 -13.90
C SER A 129 1.38 -12.56 -14.18
N ALA A 130 0.57 -13.27 -13.40
CA ALA A 130 -0.88 -13.26 -13.53
C ALA A 130 -1.47 -11.87 -13.23
N GLY A 131 -0.97 -11.17 -12.21
CA GLY A 131 -1.39 -9.82 -11.88
C GLY A 131 -1.12 -8.85 -13.03
N PHE A 132 0.09 -8.88 -13.59
CA PHE A 132 0.42 -8.04 -14.75
C PHE A 132 -0.47 -8.37 -15.96
N LEU A 133 -0.51 -9.65 -16.36
CA LEU A 133 -1.17 -10.08 -17.57
C LEU A 133 -2.69 -9.86 -17.50
N SER A 134 -3.31 -10.01 -16.36
CA SER A 134 -4.78 -9.83 -16.22
C SER A 134 -5.20 -8.40 -16.55
N LEU A 135 -4.64 -7.40 -15.90
CA LEU A 135 -4.99 -5.99 -16.16
C LEU A 135 -4.49 -5.53 -17.54
N TRP A 136 -3.30 -5.98 -17.95
CA TRP A 136 -2.78 -5.68 -19.28
C TRP A 136 -3.71 -6.22 -20.38
N THR A 137 -4.20 -7.47 -20.24
CA THR A 137 -5.13 -8.07 -21.22
C THR A 137 -6.45 -7.32 -21.27
N VAL A 138 -7.00 -6.96 -20.12
CA VAL A 138 -8.25 -6.16 -20.05
C VAL A 138 -8.04 -4.81 -20.76
N ASN A 139 -6.95 -4.11 -20.47
CA ASN A 139 -6.64 -2.84 -21.13
C ASN A 139 -6.37 -3.02 -22.63
N PHE A 140 -5.70 -4.08 -23.04
CA PHE A 140 -5.44 -4.39 -24.44
C PHE A 140 -6.76 -4.59 -25.22
N ILE A 141 -7.69 -5.38 -24.69
CA ILE A 141 -9.01 -5.57 -25.32
C ILE A 141 -9.78 -4.24 -25.36
N TYR A 142 -9.78 -3.48 -24.27
CA TYR A 142 -10.43 -2.17 -24.24
C TYR A 142 -9.86 -1.22 -25.29
N ARG A 143 -8.53 -1.19 -25.45
CA ARG A 143 -7.82 -0.36 -26.44
C ARG A 143 -8.14 -0.78 -27.88
N LEU A 144 -8.33 -2.07 -28.16
CA LEU A 144 -8.76 -2.54 -29.49
C LEU A 144 -10.13 -1.98 -29.87
N ILE A 145 -11.05 -1.85 -28.90
CA ILE A 145 -12.41 -1.38 -29.14
C ILE A 145 -12.47 0.16 -29.16
N THR A 146 -11.84 0.82 -28.19
CA THR A 146 -12.02 2.27 -27.97
C THR A 146 -10.89 3.13 -28.55
N LYS A 147 -9.79 2.51 -28.97
CA LYS A 147 -8.53 3.15 -29.39
C LYS A 147 -7.91 4.06 -28.30
N LYS A 148 -8.28 3.87 -27.03
CA LYS A 148 -7.77 4.61 -25.87
C LYS A 148 -7.37 3.63 -24.79
N ASP A 149 -6.39 3.99 -23.98
CA ASP A 149 -6.06 3.22 -22.79
C ASP A 149 -7.10 3.50 -21.67
N GLY A 150 -7.59 2.45 -21.04
CA GLY A 150 -8.56 2.54 -19.96
C GLY A 150 -7.94 2.43 -18.57
N ILE A 151 -6.75 1.80 -18.47
CA ILE A 151 -6.05 1.55 -17.22
C ILE A 151 -4.60 2.03 -17.36
N GLY A 152 -4.07 2.68 -16.35
CA GLY A 152 -2.70 3.17 -16.33
C GLY A 152 -1.66 2.05 -16.29
N GLY A 153 -0.53 2.22 -16.98
CA GLY A 153 0.55 1.22 -16.98
C GLY A 153 1.13 0.95 -15.58
N GLY A 154 1.07 1.94 -14.69
CA GLY A 154 1.48 1.79 -13.29
C GLY A 154 0.62 0.81 -12.49
N ASP A 155 -0.69 0.76 -12.78
CA ASP A 155 -1.65 -0.15 -12.13
C ASP A 155 -1.34 -1.61 -12.43
N PHE A 156 -0.89 -1.93 -13.66
CA PHE A 156 -0.52 -3.31 -14.01
C PHE A 156 0.65 -3.79 -13.17
N ILE A 157 1.69 -2.95 -13.04
CA ILE A 157 2.91 -3.31 -12.32
C ILE A 157 2.64 -3.33 -10.80
N LEU A 158 1.80 -2.43 -10.29
CA LEU A 158 1.33 -2.46 -8.90
C LEU A 158 0.59 -3.76 -8.62
N PHE A 159 -0.39 -4.12 -9.46
CA PHE A 159 -1.18 -5.34 -9.27
C PHE A 159 -0.34 -6.61 -9.37
N ALA A 160 0.68 -6.60 -10.26
CA ALA A 160 1.71 -7.63 -10.29
C ALA A 160 2.46 -7.73 -8.95
N GLY A 161 2.89 -6.58 -8.40
CA GLY A 161 3.55 -6.52 -7.08
C GLY A 161 2.68 -7.07 -5.96
N LEU A 162 1.39 -6.74 -5.93
CA LEU A 162 0.45 -7.29 -4.95
C LEU A 162 0.28 -8.81 -5.13
N GLY A 163 0.23 -9.27 -6.39
CA GLY A 163 0.17 -10.69 -6.72
C GLY A 163 1.42 -11.46 -6.30
N SER A 164 2.60 -10.85 -6.36
CA SER A 164 3.84 -11.47 -5.87
C SER A 164 3.85 -11.67 -4.36
N ILE A 165 3.18 -10.81 -3.61
CA ILE A 165 3.07 -10.93 -2.15
C ILE A 165 2.02 -11.96 -1.75
N ALA A 166 0.81 -11.87 -2.34
CA ALA A 166 -0.36 -12.63 -1.90
C ALA A 166 -0.64 -13.91 -2.72
N GLY A 167 0.08 -14.12 -3.81
CA GLY A 167 -0.13 -15.24 -4.73
C GLY A 167 -1.24 -15.02 -5.76
N PRO A 168 -1.34 -15.92 -6.76
CA PRO A 168 -2.26 -15.74 -7.89
C PRO A 168 -3.74 -15.81 -7.51
N LEU A 169 -4.11 -16.62 -6.52
CA LEU A 169 -5.51 -16.77 -6.09
C LEU A 169 -6.03 -15.56 -5.31
N ALA A 170 -5.16 -14.79 -4.70
CA ALA A 170 -5.50 -13.56 -4.01
C ALA A 170 -5.88 -12.40 -4.96
N LEU A 171 -5.46 -12.48 -6.22
CA LEU A 171 -5.68 -11.40 -7.18
C LEU A 171 -7.16 -11.09 -7.40
N ALA A 172 -8.03 -12.11 -7.49
CA ALA A 172 -9.46 -11.88 -7.70
C ALA A 172 -10.13 -11.13 -6.52
N PRO A 173 -10.01 -11.57 -5.26
CA PRO A 173 -10.56 -10.80 -4.14
C PRO A 173 -9.90 -9.43 -3.97
N ILE A 174 -8.60 -9.29 -4.21
CA ILE A 174 -7.92 -7.98 -4.16
C ILE A 174 -8.48 -7.04 -5.21
N LEU A 175 -8.68 -7.50 -6.45
CA LEU A 175 -9.25 -6.70 -7.52
C LEU A 175 -10.69 -6.28 -7.21
N PHE A 176 -11.51 -7.20 -6.70
CA PHE A 176 -12.89 -6.92 -6.33
C PHE A 176 -12.97 -5.87 -5.22
N LEU A 177 -12.29 -6.10 -4.09
CA LEU A 177 -12.26 -5.17 -2.96
C LEU A 177 -11.59 -3.83 -3.35
N GLY A 178 -10.57 -3.90 -4.21
CA GLY A 178 -9.89 -2.73 -4.72
C GLY A 178 -10.76 -1.86 -5.60
N SER A 179 -11.50 -2.46 -6.52
CA SER A 179 -12.44 -1.74 -7.38
C SER A 179 -13.57 -1.10 -6.58
N LEU A 180 -14.09 -1.81 -5.57
CA LEU A 180 -15.10 -1.27 -4.65
C LEU A 180 -14.54 -0.08 -3.85
N SER A 181 -13.32 -0.21 -3.34
CA SER A 181 -12.64 0.87 -2.61
C SER A 181 -12.38 2.10 -3.50
N ALA A 182 -11.93 1.90 -4.74
CA ALA A 182 -11.75 2.97 -5.70
C ALA A 182 -13.07 3.70 -6.00
N LEU A 183 -14.15 2.95 -6.18
CA LEU A 183 -15.49 3.52 -6.38
C LEU A 183 -15.92 4.37 -5.18
N LEU A 184 -15.72 3.90 -3.95
CA LEU A 184 -16.03 4.65 -2.73
C LEU A 184 -15.21 5.95 -2.63
N ILE A 185 -13.92 5.92 -2.97
CA ILE A 185 -13.07 7.12 -3.03
C ILE A 185 -13.65 8.15 -4.01
N VAL A 186 -14.06 7.72 -5.18
CA VAL A 186 -14.66 8.60 -6.21
C VAL A 186 -15.97 9.20 -5.72
N ILE A 187 -16.87 8.38 -5.17
CA ILE A 187 -18.18 8.84 -4.69
C ILE A 187 -18.03 9.89 -3.57
N THR A 188 -17.09 9.71 -2.67
CA THR A 188 -16.85 10.67 -1.56
C THR A 188 -16.24 12.00 -2.02
N ASN A 189 -15.63 12.05 -3.20
CA ASN A 189 -14.92 13.22 -3.73
C ASN A 189 -15.17 13.45 -5.23
N LEU A 190 -16.43 13.40 -5.68
CA LEU A 190 -16.82 13.49 -7.10
C LEU A 190 -16.21 14.68 -7.85
N LYS A 191 -16.09 15.85 -7.19
CA LYS A 191 -15.51 17.05 -7.82
C LYS A 191 -14.03 16.88 -8.15
N LYS A 192 -13.29 16.14 -7.34
CA LYS A 192 -11.85 15.91 -7.54
C LYS A 192 -11.59 14.82 -8.58
N TYR A 193 -12.42 13.79 -8.61
CA TYR A 193 -12.23 12.57 -9.42
C TYR A 193 -13.18 12.48 -10.61
N SER A 194 -13.58 13.63 -11.19
CA SER A 194 -14.53 13.68 -12.31
C SER A 194 -14.03 13.00 -13.59
N ASN A 195 -12.73 12.99 -13.82
CA ASN A 195 -12.12 12.50 -15.06
C ASN A 195 -11.20 11.29 -14.89
N GLU A 196 -10.69 11.04 -13.69
CA GLU A 196 -9.72 9.99 -13.41
C GLU A 196 -10.08 9.26 -12.10
N VAL A 197 -9.88 7.95 -12.07
CA VAL A 197 -10.14 7.10 -10.90
C VAL A 197 -8.81 6.66 -10.31
N PRO A 198 -8.54 6.86 -9.00
CA PRO A 198 -7.33 6.40 -8.36
C PRO A 198 -7.40 4.87 -8.14
N LEU A 199 -7.24 4.09 -9.22
CA LEU A 199 -7.35 2.64 -9.19
C LEU A 199 -6.25 2.02 -8.33
N GLY A 200 -5.02 2.52 -8.43
CA GLY A 200 -3.90 2.05 -7.62
C GLY A 200 -4.15 2.18 -6.13
N SER A 201 -4.70 3.32 -5.68
CA SER A 201 -5.10 3.52 -4.28
C SER A 201 -6.19 2.52 -3.87
N GLY A 202 -7.15 2.27 -4.74
CA GLY A 202 -8.18 1.25 -4.52
C GLY A 202 -7.58 -0.14 -4.37
N LEU A 203 -6.68 -0.55 -5.28
CA LEU A 203 -6.01 -1.86 -5.24
C LEU A 203 -5.21 -2.06 -3.95
N ILE A 204 -4.51 -1.02 -3.47
CA ILE A 204 -3.77 -1.08 -2.20
C ILE A 204 -4.73 -1.27 -1.03
N LEU A 205 -5.86 -0.55 -0.98
CA LEU A 205 -6.89 -0.79 0.05
C LEU A 205 -7.49 -2.19 -0.05
N GLY A 206 -7.78 -2.66 -1.26
CA GLY A 206 -8.27 -4.02 -1.50
C GLY A 206 -7.29 -5.08 -0.97
N PHE A 207 -5.99 -4.88 -1.17
CA PHE A 207 -4.96 -5.74 -0.61
C PHE A 207 -4.94 -5.70 0.92
N ILE A 208 -5.01 -4.51 1.53
CA ILE A 208 -5.06 -4.37 2.98
C ILE A 208 -6.29 -5.09 3.56
N PHE A 209 -7.47 -4.91 2.96
CA PHE A 209 -8.68 -5.62 3.39
C PHE A 209 -8.55 -7.13 3.23
N TYR A 210 -7.97 -7.61 2.14
CA TYR A 210 -7.71 -9.03 1.94
C TYR A 210 -6.79 -9.60 3.03
N VAL A 211 -5.69 -8.92 3.34
CA VAL A 211 -4.75 -9.34 4.40
C VAL A 211 -5.43 -9.33 5.77
N LEU A 212 -6.23 -8.31 6.08
CA LEU A 212 -6.99 -8.25 7.33
C LEU A 212 -7.99 -9.39 7.46
N LEU A 213 -8.74 -9.71 6.39
CA LEU A 213 -9.69 -10.83 6.39
C LEU A 213 -8.98 -12.16 6.66
N LYS A 214 -7.84 -12.40 6.01
CA LYS A 214 -7.00 -13.59 6.28
C LYS A 214 -6.50 -13.62 7.72
N TYR A 215 -6.05 -12.50 8.24
CA TYR A 215 -5.59 -12.41 9.62
C TYR A 215 -6.71 -12.74 10.61
N PHE A 216 -7.93 -12.23 10.39
CA PHE A 216 -9.08 -12.55 11.23
C PHE A 216 -9.51 -14.02 11.12
N GLU A 217 -9.49 -14.61 9.92
CA GLU A 217 -9.75 -16.04 9.72
C GLU A 217 -8.77 -16.91 10.50
N LEU A 218 -7.50 -16.57 10.48
CA LEU A 218 -6.45 -17.25 11.23
C LEU A 218 -6.65 -17.13 12.75
N LEU A 219 -7.06 -15.96 13.26
CA LEU A 219 -7.40 -15.76 14.66
C LEU A 219 -8.63 -16.58 15.09
N VAL A 220 -9.67 -16.62 14.27
CA VAL A 220 -10.89 -17.40 14.56
C VAL A 220 -10.55 -18.89 14.64
N ASN A 221 -9.76 -19.41 13.71
CA ASN A 221 -9.33 -20.80 13.71
C ASN A 221 -8.47 -21.19 14.93
N ILE A 222 -7.67 -20.24 15.47
CA ILE A 222 -6.89 -20.47 16.70
C ILE A 222 -7.77 -20.49 17.97
N VAL A 223 -8.85 -19.69 17.99
CA VAL A 223 -9.74 -19.57 19.16
C VAL A 223 -10.75 -20.73 19.22
N VAL A 224 -11.04 -21.40 18.10
CA VAL A 224 -12.02 -22.50 18.02
C VAL A 224 -11.39 -23.88 18.28
N ILE A 225 -10.05 -23.97 18.36
CA ILE A 225 -9.30 -25.16 18.79
C ILE A 225 -9.04 -25.08 20.29
#